data_c4fca9eef6bc4c9ee68ba219cb0f5beb
#
_entry.id   c4fca9eef6bc4c9ee68ba219cb0f5beb
#
_cell.length_a   1.000
_cell.length_b   1.000
_cell.length_c   1.000
_cell.angle_alpha   90.00
_cell.angle_beta   90.00
_cell.angle_gamma   90.00
#
_symmetry.space_group_name_H-M   'P 1'
#
loop_
_entity.id
_entity.type
_entity.pdbx_description
1 polymer ?
#
loop_
_entity_poly.entity_id
_entity_poly.type
_entity_poly.pdbx_seq_one_letter_code
_entity_poly.pdbx_strand_id
1 'polypeptide(L)'
;MANPRDAPADAPRGAASARSILINSVVALLLGAAITVLVHELAHWVTGALLGSRSYLFSFGVTHEPPLTGGAAATAALAGPVVSLLVGSAMQILQPFRFRGDFAHLLWIWVACTSLMEAATYLVITPFVGDTHTAAAALGWPSWVSWVAAAIGVLGMVGVAREWAIHSVRLCGHDLTRLRCFSWYPWLIAIPVQAGLALLMISVSRMQLTPAEQTVVIMAGMAQTVFAPMSIPFTRQSKELEEPLQVRPVPWVGVAGFVAMVVFNFAISGGIGLG
;
A
#
# COMPACT_ATOMS: atom_id res chain seq x y z
N MET A 1 -43.22 -31.99 -4.32
CA MET A 1 -42.01 -32.67 -3.81
C MET A 1 -40.82 -31.98 -4.46
N ALA A 2 -40.01 -31.24 -3.70
CA ALA A 2 -38.79 -30.61 -4.19
C ALA A 2 -37.75 -31.69 -4.49
N ASN A 3 -37.06 -31.58 -5.62
CA ASN A 3 -36.04 -32.53 -6.05
C ASN A 3 -34.83 -32.41 -5.12
N PRO A 4 -34.34 -33.49 -4.48
CA PRO A 4 -33.15 -33.41 -3.59
C PRO A 4 -31.84 -33.07 -4.30
N ARG A 5 -31.84 -32.83 -5.62
CA ARG A 5 -30.69 -32.42 -6.42
C ARG A 5 -30.45 -30.90 -6.46
N ASP A 6 -31.37 -30.10 -5.89
CA ASP A 6 -31.27 -28.63 -5.88
C ASP A 6 -30.65 -28.08 -4.59
N ALA A 7 -30.07 -28.92 -3.74
CA ALA A 7 -29.21 -28.45 -2.65
C ALA A 7 -27.98 -27.76 -3.25
N PRO A 8 -27.67 -26.49 -2.88
CA PRO A 8 -26.46 -25.83 -3.36
C PRO A 8 -25.26 -26.69 -3.01
N ALA A 9 -24.41 -26.93 -4.02
CA ALA A 9 -23.18 -27.69 -3.85
C ALA A 9 -22.46 -27.19 -2.59
N ASP A 10 -22.21 -28.09 -1.63
CA ASP A 10 -21.56 -27.79 -0.36
C ASP A 10 -20.32 -26.95 -0.60
N ALA A 11 -20.24 -25.75 -0.06
CA ALA A 11 -19.01 -24.97 -0.03
C ALA A 11 -17.90 -25.86 0.56
N PRO A 12 -16.69 -25.87 -0.02
CA PRO A 12 -15.62 -26.76 0.43
C PRO A 12 -15.44 -26.59 1.93
N ARG A 13 -15.56 -27.71 2.68
CA ARG A 13 -15.43 -27.74 4.14
C ARG A 13 -14.10 -27.09 4.54
N GLY A 14 -14.13 -25.92 5.18
CA GLY A 14 -12.96 -25.19 5.63
C GLY A 14 -12.73 -23.81 4.99
N ALA A 15 -13.51 -23.42 3.97
CA ALA A 15 -13.36 -22.09 3.37
C ALA A 15 -13.83 -20.99 4.33
N ALA A 16 -13.04 -19.90 4.42
CA ALA A 16 -13.38 -18.76 5.26
C ALA A 16 -14.72 -18.13 4.88
N SER A 17 -15.50 -17.70 5.88
CA SER A 17 -16.74 -16.95 5.64
C SER A 17 -16.44 -15.57 5.02
N ALA A 18 -17.39 -15.00 4.28
CA ALA A 18 -17.27 -13.65 3.72
C ALA A 18 -16.94 -12.60 4.80
N ARG A 19 -17.53 -12.72 6.00
CA ARG A 19 -17.22 -11.86 7.15
C ARG A 19 -15.77 -12.01 7.61
N SER A 20 -15.26 -13.23 7.71
CA SER A 20 -13.86 -13.47 8.09
C SER A 20 -12.90 -12.90 7.04
N ILE A 21 -13.21 -13.07 5.75
CA ILE A 21 -12.43 -12.47 4.65
C ILE A 21 -12.41 -10.96 4.80
N LEU A 22 -13.57 -10.30 5.01
CA LEU A 22 -13.66 -8.85 5.17
C LEU A 22 -12.80 -8.35 6.32
N ILE A 23 -12.95 -8.91 7.53
CA ILE A 23 -12.20 -8.47 8.72
C ILE A 23 -10.70 -8.64 8.50
N ASN A 24 -10.29 -9.81 7.98
CA ASN A 24 -8.87 -10.08 7.73
C ASN A 24 -8.30 -9.16 6.65
N SER A 25 -9.05 -8.90 5.56
CA SER A 25 -8.60 -8.00 4.49
C SER A 25 -8.51 -6.54 4.95
N VAL A 26 -9.44 -6.05 5.77
CA VAL A 26 -9.34 -4.70 6.35
C VAL A 26 -8.08 -4.56 7.20
N VAL A 27 -7.85 -5.51 8.11
CA VAL A 27 -6.67 -5.48 8.99
C VAL A 27 -5.38 -5.63 8.17
N ALA A 28 -5.35 -6.53 7.19
CA ALA A 28 -4.19 -6.74 6.32
C ALA A 28 -3.89 -5.52 5.44
N LEU A 29 -4.93 -4.84 4.92
CA LEU A 29 -4.78 -3.60 4.17
C LEU A 29 -4.20 -2.48 5.05
N LEU A 30 -4.80 -2.21 6.21
CA LEU A 30 -4.37 -1.13 7.09
C LEU A 30 -2.95 -1.36 7.60
N LEU A 31 -2.63 -2.59 8.01
CA LEU A 31 -1.28 -2.94 8.44
C LEU A 31 -0.29 -2.93 7.27
N GLY A 32 -0.69 -3.46 6.12
CA GLY A 32 0.13 -3.48 4.90
C GLY A 32 0.48 -2.09 4.41
N ALA A 33 -0.49 -1.18 4.34
CA ALA A 33 -0.27 0.22 4.00
C ALA A 33 0.66 0.92 5.00
N ALA A 34 0.48 0.69 6.30
CA ALA A 34 1.36 1.25 7.33
C ALA A 34 2.81 0.75 7.19
N ILE A 35 3.00 -0.55 6.89
CA ILE A 35 4.34 -1.12 6.62
C ILE A 35 4.93 -0.49 5.36
N THR A 36 4.15 -0.36 4.29
CA THR A 36 4.60 0.23 3.02
C THR A 36 5.09 1.66 3.22
N VAL A 37 4.30 2.53 3.87
CA VAL A 37 4.71 3.91 4.19
C VAL A 37 5.96 3.94 5.06
N LEU A 38 6.02 3.14 6.12
CA LEU A 38 7.21 3.13 6.98
C LEU A 38 8.48 2.74 6.22
N VAL A 39 8.42 1.71 5.38
CA VAL A 39 9.57 1.26 4.57
C VAL A 39 9.99 2.33 3.56
N HIS A 40 9.04 3.03 2.96
CA HIS A 40 9.25 4.16 2.06
C HIS A 40 9.97 5.31 2.78
N GLU A 41 9.47 5.75 3.93
CA GLU A 41 10.07 6.86 4.69
C GLU A 41 11.45 6.49 5.27
N LEU A 42 11.63 5.25 5.71
CA LEU A 42 12.94 4.75 6.14
C LEU A 42 13.98 4.82 5.01
N ALA A 43 13.58 4.59 3.75
CA ALA A 43 14.48 4.70 2.61
C ALA A 43 14.97 6.14 2.41
N HIS A 44 14.08 7.13 2.50
CA HIS A 44 14.46 8.56 2.48
C HIS A 44 15.39 8.91 3.63
N TRP A 45 15.04 8.49 4.85
CA TRP A 45 15.74 8.78 6.08
C TRP A 45 17.18 8.28 6.06
N VAL A 46 17.37 7.00 5.71
CA VAL A 46 18.70 6.38 5.61
C VAL A 46 19.50 6.98 4.46
N THR A 47 18.88 7.19 3.30
CA THR A 47 19.57 7.76 2.13
C THR A 47 20.05 9.17 2.40
N GLY A 48 19.23 10.02 3.03
CA GLY A 48 19.64 11.38 3.39
C GLY A 48 20.82 11.41 4.35
N ALA A 49 20.83 10.52 5.36
CA ALA A 49 21.94 10.39 6.29
C ALA A 49 23.23 9.91 5.59
N LEU A 50 23.12 8.93 4.69
CA LEU A 50 24.27 8.44 3.89
C LEU A 50 24.82 9.51 2.94
N LEU A 51 24.02 10.49 2.53
CA LEU A 51 24.44 11.63 1.73
C LEU A 51 25.01 12.79 2.57
N GLY A 52 25.18 12.59 3.88
CA GLY A 52 25.84 13.54 4.78
C GLY A 52 24.94 14.62 5.36
N SER A 53 23.61 14.46 5.26
CA SER A 53 22.65 15.35 5.90
C SER A 53 22.08 14.69 7.16
N ARG A 54 21.91 15.47 8.24
CA ARG A 54 21.16 15.00 9.40
C ARG A 54 19.68 14.88 9.03
N SER A 55 19.18 13.65 9.02
CA SER A 55 17.82 13.34 8.55
C SER A 55 16.91 13.06 9.73
N TYR A 56 15.70 13.60 9.71
CA TYR A 56 14.68 13.40 10.74
C TYR A 56 13.47 12.68 10.14
N LEU A 57 13.16 11.51 10.70
CA LEU A 57 12.01 10.69 10.35
C LEU A 57 10.79 11.13 11.15
N PHE A 58 9.70 11.39 10.46
CA PHE A 58 8.35 11.64 11.01
C PHE A 58 7.37 10.55 10.54
N SER A 59 6.15 10.60 11.03
CA SER A 59 5.10 9.60 10.71
C SER A 59 4.73 9.50 9.23
N PHE A 60 4.99 10.55 8.44
CA PHE A 60 4.57 10.68 7.04
C PHE A 60 5.57 11.47 6.18
N GLY A 61 6.82 11.54 6.58
CA GLY A 61 7.83 12.27 5.82
C GLY A 61 9.18 12.33 6.51
N VAL A 62 10.17 12.82 5.76
CA VAL A 62 11.54 13.03 6.23
C VAL A 62 11.96 14.46 5.93
N THR A 63 12.71 15.08 6.85
CA THR A 63 13.39 16.34 6.61
C THR A 63 14.91 16.15 6.71
N HIS A 64 15.66 17.00 6.00
CA HIS A 64 17.11 16.94 5.93
C HIS A 64 17.74 18.29 6.35
N GLU A 65 18.73 18.24 7.23
CA GLU A 65 19.48 19.42 7.73
C GLU A 65 21.00 19.18 7.60
N PRO A 66 21.72 19.98 6.76
CA PRO A 66 21.19 20.98 5.84
C PRO A 66 20.35 20.36 4.72
N PRO A 67 19.48 21.15 4.06
CA PRO A 67 18.71 20.67 2.92
C PRO A 67 19.60 20.12 1.81
N LEU A 68 19.24 18.98 1.25
CA LEU A 68 19.96 18.39 0.12
C LEU A 68 19.66 19.15 -1.17
N THR A 69 20.60 19.20 -2.09
CA THR A 69 20.48 19.91 -3.37
C THR A 69 20.96 19.07 -4.55
N GLY A 70 20.51 19.40 -5.76
CA GLY A 70 20.95 18.74 -7.00
C GLY A 70 20.77 17.22 -6.97
N GLY A 71 21.81 16.49 -7.39
CA GLY A 71 21.80 15.04 -7.44
C GLY A 71 21.55 14.35 -6.10
N ALA A 72 22.04 14.93 -4.99
CA ALA A 72 21.81 14.40 -3.65
C ALA A 72 20.31 14.49 -3.27
N ALA A 73 19.67 15.63 -3.53
CA ALA A 73 18.23 15.80 -3.31
C ALA A 73 17.41 14.81 -4.17
N ALA A 74 17.78 14.65 -5.44
CA ALA A 74 17.13 13.70 -6.33
C ALA A 74 17.29 12.25 -5.85
N THR A 75 18.48 11.86 -5.40
CA THR A 75 18.74 10.50 -4.89
C THR A 75 17.94 10.23 -3.62
N ALA A 76 17.93 11.18 -2.68
CA ALA A 76 17.14 11.05 -1.47
C ALA A 76 15.63 10.97 -1.79
N ALA A 77 15.13 11.82 -2.68
CA ALA A 77 13.72 11.83 -3.08
C ALA A 77 13.28 10.55 -3.82
N LEU A 78 14.16 9.94 -4.63
CA LEU A 78 13.82 8.69 -5.32
C LEU A 78 13.93 7.44 -4.43
N ALA A 79 14.60 7.53 -3.27
CA ALA A 79 14.86 6.38 -2.42
C ALA A 79 13.57 5.66 -1.99
N GLY A 80 12.55 6.40 -1.54
CA GLY A 80 11.26 5.84 -1.14
C GLY A 80 10.56 5.08 -2.27
N PRO A 81 10.22 5.75 -3.40
CA PRO A 81 9.57 5.11 -4.53
C PRO A 81 10.33 3.89 -5.08
N VAL A 82 11.66 3.95 -5.15
CA VAL A 82 12.50 2.85 -5.61
C VAL A 82 12.45 1.67 -4.65
N VAL A 83 12.56 1.91 -3.35
CA VAL A 83 12.48 0.84 -2.33
C VAL A 83 11.08 0.22 -2.31
N SER A 84 10.01 1.02 -2.43
CA SER A 84 8.65 0.49 -2.56
C SER A 84 8.49 -0.40 -3.79
N LEU A 85 9.03 0.00 -4.94
CA LEU A 85 9.05 -0.82 -6.16
C LEU A 85 9.83 -2.13 -5.95
N LEU A 86 11.00 -2.07 -5.34
CA LEU A 86 11.84 -3.25 -5.09
C LEU A 86 11.17 -4.22 -4.10
N VAL A 87 10.62 -3.71 -3.00
CA VAL A 87 9.92 -4.54 -2.01
C VAL A 87 8.69 -5.20 -2.62
N GLY A 88 7.83 -4.43 -3.29
CA GLY A 88 6.65 -4.97 -3.93
C GLY A 88 6.97 -6.00 -5.00
N SER A 89 7.98 -5.74 -5.84
CA SER A 89 8.45 -6.68 -6.87
C SER A 89 9.05 -7.95 -6.27
N ALA A 90 9.90 -7.82 -5.26
CA ALA A 90 10.48 -8.97 -4.55
C ALA A 90 9.40 -9.84 -3.91
N MET A 91 8.42 -9.23 -3.25
CA MET A 91 7.28 -9.93 -2.65
C MET A 91 6.46 -10.69 -3.71
N GLN A 92 6.21 -10.08 -4.88
CA GLN A 92 5.48 -10.73 -5.97
C GLN A 92 6.25 -11.89 -6.60
N ILE A 93 7.56 -11.77 -6.73
CA ILE A 93 8.42 -12.82 -7.34
C ILE A 93 8.63 -13.99 -6.36
N LEU A 94 9.02 -13.69 -5.12
CA LEU A 94 9.40 -14.71 -4.13
C LEU A 94 8.20 -15.46 -3.56
N GLN A 95 7.03 -14.82 -3.47
CA GLN A 95 5.78 -15.37 -2.96
C GLN A 95 5.94 -16.22 -1.67
N PRO A 96 6.51 -15.66 -0.59
CA PRO A 96 7.00 -16.44 0.55
C PRO A 96 5.90 -17.19 1.31
N PHE A 97 4.65 -16.78 1.18
CA PHE A 97 3.52 -17.38 1.90
C PHE A 97 2.42 -17.96 0.98
N ARG A 98 2.76 -18.17 -0.31
CA ARG A 98 1.79 -18.55 -1.36
C ARG A 98 0.84 -19.69 -1.00
N PHE A 99 1.31 -20.67 -0.24
CA PHE A 99 0.54 -21.89 0.06
C PHE A 99 -0.06 -21.92 1.47
N ARG A 100 0.06 -20.82 2.23
CA ARG A 100 -0.43 -20.84 3.63
C ARG A 100 -1.92 -20.64 3.76
N GLY A 101 -2.52 -19.81 2.90
CA GLY A 101 -3.96 -19.48 2.95
C GLY A 101 -4.38 -18.72 4.23
N ASP A 102 -3.44 -18.37 5.11
CA ASP A 102 -3.68 -17.71 6.40
C ASP A 102 -3.54 -16.18 6.32
N PHE A 103 -3.61 -15.51 7.48
CA PHE A 103 -3.45 -14.05 7.57
C PHE A 103 -2.09 -13.56 7.09
N ALA A 104 -1.00 -14.31 7.28
CA ALA A 104 0.32 -13.90 6.82
C ALA A 104 0.40 -13.90 5.28
N HIS A 105 -0.27 -14.87 4.62
CA HIS A 105 -0.41 -14.86 3.16
C HIS A 105 -1.21 -13.64 2.69
N LEU A 106 -2.32 -13.33 3.35
CA LEU A 106 -3.14 -12.16 3.00
C LEU A 106 -2.40 -10.85 3.21
N LEU A 107 -1.71 -10.69 4.35
CA LEU A 107 -0.88 -9.51 4.64
C LEU A 107 0.23 -9.33 3.59
N TRP A 108 0.89 -10.44 3.23
CA TRP A 108 1.91 -10.40 2.18
C TRP A 108 1.37 -9.88 0.84
N ILE A 109 0.19 -10.35 0.40
CA ILE A 109 -0.44 -9.86 -0.85
C ILE A 109 -0.72 -8.35 -0.75
N TRP A 110 -1.27 -7.89 0.39
CA TRP A 110 -1.54 -6.48 0.58
C TRP A 110 -0.27 -5.64 0.59
N VAL A 111 0.79 -6.03 1.29
CA VAL A 111 2.09 -5.33 1.29
C VAL A 111 2.69 -5.29 -0.12
N ALA A 112 2.66 -6.41 -0.85
CA ALA A 112 3.19 -6.46 -2.21
C ALA A 112 2.46 -5.47 -3.14
N CYS A 113 1.13 -5.51 -3.15
CA CYS A 113 0.34 -4.68 -4.05
C CYS A 113 0.32 -3.21 -3.62
N THR A 114 0.28 -2.89 -2.31
CA THR A 114 0.36 -1.49 -1.84
C THR A 114 1.72 -0.88 -2.16
N SER A 115 2.82 -1.61 -1.99
CA SER A 115 4.16 -1.11 -2.32
C SER A 115 4.33 -0.86 -3.82
N LEU A 116 3.86 -1.76 -4.68
CA LEU A 116 3.86 -1.56 -6.14
C LEU A 116 2.97 -0.39 -6.55
N MET A 117 1.81 -0.27 -5.93
CA MET A 117 0.87 0.81 -6.20
C MET A 117 1.42 2.16 -5.76
N GLU A 118 2.08 2.23 -4.62
CA GLU A 118 2.77 3.43 -4.15
C GLU A 118 3.81 3.90 -5.17
N ALA A 119 4.70 3.01 -5.61
CA ALA A 119 5.70 3.34 -6.64
C ALA A 119 5.05 3.83 -7.94
N ALA A 120 3.98 3.17 -8.40
CA ALA A 120 3.24 3.58 -9.60
C ALA A 120 2.55 4.94 -9.41
N THR A 121 1.97 5.19 -8.23
CA THR A 121 1.29 6.45 -7.92
C THR A 121 2.27 7.62 -7.90
N TYR A 122 3.48 7.46 -7.35
CA TYR A 122 4.51 8.50 -7.41
C TYR A 122 4.88 8.86 -8.84
N LEU A 123 4.95 7.89 -9.76
CA LEU A 123 5.14 8.17 -11.18
C LEU A 123 3.96 8.96 -11.77
N VAL A 124 2.71 8.62 -11.43
CA VAL A 124 1.51 9.32 -11.92
C VAL A 124 1.49 10.78 -11.49
N ILE A 125 1.86 11.08 -10.25
CA ILE A 125 1.83 12.43 -9.71
C ILE A 125 3.08 13.27 -10.02
N THR A 126 4.09 12.71 -10.69
CA THR A 126 5.35 13.40 -11.04
C THR A 126 5.16 14.77 -11.69
N PRO A 127 4.17 15.02 -12.58
CA PRO A 127 3.97 16.35 -13.15
C PRO A 127 3.58 17.44 -12.13
N PHE A 128 3.09 17.06 -10.95
CA PHE A 128 2.43 17.94 -10.01
C PHE A 128 3.15 18.07 -8.67
N VAL A 129 3.52 16.95 -8.05
CA VAL A 129 3.94 16.89 -6.64
C VAL A 129 4.59 15.54 -6.32
N GLY A 130 5.18 15.42 -5.13
CA GLY A 130 5.73 14.18 -4.59
C GLY A 130 7.21 13.98 -4.89
N ASP A 131 7.75 12.86 -4.49
CA ASP A 131 9.19 12.58 -4.50
C ASP A 131 9.78 12.58 -5.90
N THR A 132 9.09 11.95 -6.85
CA THR A 132 9.51 11.92 -8.25
C THR A 132 9.45 13.30 -8.91
N HIS A 133 8.52 14.17 -8.50
CA HIS A 133 8.49 15.57 -8.89
C HIS A 133 9.70 16.33 -8.33
N THR A 134 9.98 16.16 -7.05
CA THR A 134 11.14 16.75 -6.36
C THR A 134 12.44 16.32 -7.02
N ALA A 135 12.58 15.04 -7.36
CA ALA A 135 13.74 14.53 -8.07
C ALA A 135 13.89 15.12 -9.47
N ALA A 136 12.80 15.20 -10.24
CA ALA A 136 12.79 15.80 -11.58
C ALA A 136 13.19 17.28 -11.55
N ALA A 137 12.66 18.04 -10.58
CA ALA A 137 13.01 19.44 -10.37
C ALA A 137 14.48 19.62 -9.96
N ALA A 138 14.98 18.79 -9.02
CA ALA A 138 16.37 18.84 -8.57
C ALA A 138 17.39 18.52 -9.68
N LEU A 139 17.01 17.69 -10.66
CA LEU A 139 17.82 17.34 -11.82
C LEU A 139 17.61 18.29 -13.01
N GLY A 140 16.68 19.23 -12.95
CA GLY A 140 16.35 20.15 -14.03
C GLY A 140 15.76 19.43 -15.26
N TRP A 141 15.02 18.33 -15.07
CA TRP A 141 14.45 17.57 -16.17
C TRP A 141 13.36 18.36 -16.91
N PRO A 142 13.29 18.24 -18.25
CA PRO A 142 12.21 18.87 -19.01
C PRO A 142 10.84 18.34 -18.59
N SER A 143 9.81 19.18 -18.58
CA SER A 143 8.46 18.82 -18.12
C SER A 143 7.85 17.61 -18.84
N TRP A 144 8.20 17.37 -20.10
CA TRP A 144 7.71 16.20 -20.84
C TRP A 144 8.13 14.87 -20.20
N VAL A 145 9.30 14.82 -19.52
CA VAL A 145 9.78 13.60 -18.82
C VAL A 145 8.81 13.22 -17.70
N SER A 146 8.27 14.22 -16.96
CA SER A 146 7.27 14.00 -15.91
C SER A 146 5.98 13.41 -16.48
N TRP A 147 5.54 13.83 -17.66
CA TRP A 147 4.36 13.26 -18.31
C TRP A 147 4.59 11.84 -18.83
N VAL A 148 5.79 11.53 -19.33
CA VAL A 148 6.17 10.14 -19.68
C VAL A 148 6.17 9.26 -18.42
N ALA A 149 6.74 9.74 -17.31
CA ALA A 149 6.68 9.05 -16.04
C ALA A 149 5.22 8.78 -15.59
N ALA A 150 4.35 9.79 -15.73
CA ALA A 150 2.92 9.62 -15.40
C ALA A 150 2.25 8.54 -16.26
N ALA A 151 2.51 8.51 -17.56
CA ALA A 151 1.98 7.46 -18.45
C ALA A 151 2.47 6.05 -18.03
N ILE A 152 3.76 5.91 -17.70
CA ILE A 152 4.31 4.65 -17.18
C ILE A 152 3.64 4.27 -15.86
N GLY A 153 3.43 5.24 -14.96
CA GLY A 153 2.73 5.04 -13.69
C GLY A 153 1.32 4.50 -13.88
N VAL A 154 0.53 5.08 -14.82
CA VAL A 154 -0.82 4.60 -15.14
C VAL A 154 -0.78 3.14 -15.62
N LEU A 155 0.15 2.79 -16.50
CA LEU A 155 0.33 1.41 -16.93
C LEU A 155 0.71 0.49 -15.77
N GLY A 156 1.57 0.96 -14.86
CA GLY A 156 1.92 0.27 -13.62
C GLY A 156 0.69 0.01 -12.73
N MET A 157 -0.15 1.03 -12.51
CA MET A 157 -1.40 0.89 -11.74
C MET A 157 -2.33 -0.18 -12.34
N VAL A 158 -2.49 -0.19 -13.67
CA VAL A 158 -3.28 -1.21 -14.38
C VAL A 158 -2.66 -2.60 -14.17
N GLY A 159 -1.32 -2.70 -14.23
CA GLY A 159 -0.60 -3.94 -13.94
C GLY A 159 -0.87 -4.46 -12.54
N VAL A 160 -0.76 -3.60 -11.51
CA VAL A 160 -1.06 -3.96 -10.11
C VAL A 160 -2.51 -4.39 -9.94
N ALA A 161 -3.46 -3.67 -10.55
CA ALA A 161 -4.88 -4.03 -10.50
C ALA A 161 -5.15 -5.40 -11.12
N ARG A 162 -4.44 -5.75 -12.18
CA ARG A 162 -4.52 -7.05 -12.84
C ARG A 162 -3.96 -8.19 -11.98
N GLU A 163 -2.80 -7.99 -11.37
CA GLU A 163 -2.21 -8.93 -10.41
C GLU A 163 -3.12 -9.13 -9.19
N TRP A 164 -3.70 -8.05 -8.67
CA TRP A 164 -4.68 -8.12 -7.59
C TRP A 164 -5.90 -8.97 -7.97
N ALA A 165 -6.39 -8.85 -9.20
CA ALA A 165 -7.50 -9.67 -9.69
C ALA A 165 -7.15 -11.17 -9.69
N ILE A 166 -5.92 -11.52 -10.08
CA ILE A 166 -5.43 -12.90 -10.05
C ILE A 166 -5.44 -13.44 -8.62
N HIS A 167 -4.88 -12.69 -7.65
CA HIS A 167 -4.91 -13.09 -6.24
C HIS A 167 -6.34 -13.17 -5.70
N SER A 168 -7.20 -12.21 -6.05
CA SER A 168 -8.59 -12.16 -5.59
C SER A 168 -9.38 -13.40 -6.03
N VAL A 169 -9.30 -13.75 -7.32
CA VAL A 169 -10.02 -14.90 -7.88
C VAL A 169 -9.43 -16.21 -7.37
N ARG A 170 -8.12 -16.28 -7.25
CA ARG A 170 -7.41 -17.46 -6.72
C ARG A 170 -7.87 -17.81 -5.31
N LEU A 171 -8.09 -16.79 -4.45
CA LEU A 171 -8.43 -16.96 -3.03
C LEU A 171 -9.92 -16.95 -2.73
N CYS A 172 -10.74 -16.34 -3.58
CA CYS A 172 -12.17 -16.15 -3.37
C CYS A 172 -13.05 -16.85 -4.41
N GLY A 173 -12.46 -17.36 -5.50
CA GLY A 173 -13.22 -17.81 -6.67
C GLY A 173 -13.93 -16.65 -7.36
N HIS A 174 -14.95 -16.96 -8.15
CA HIS A 174 -15.80 -15.95 -8.79
C HIS A 174 -17.04 -15.57 -7.97
N ASP A 175 -17.07 -15.89 -6.66
CA ASP A 175 -18.12 -15.43 -5.76
C ASP A 175 -18.01 -13.90 -5.54
N LEU A 176 -18.96 -13.15 -6.07
CA LEU A 176 -18.97 -11.70 -5.99
C LEU A 176 -19.00 -11.17 -4.55
N THR A 177 -19.64 -11.86 -3.62
CA THR A 177 -19.69 -11.47 -2.22
C THR A 177 -18.31 -11.58 -1.58
N ARG A 178 -17.62 -12.70 -1.81
CA ARG A 178 -16.26 -12.92 -1.32
C ARG A 178 -15.27 -11.95 -1.96
N LEU A 179 -15.34 -11.73 -3.28
CA LEU A 179 -14.50 -10.76 -4.00
C LEU A 179 -14.68 -9.33 -3.46
N ARG A 180 -15.93 -8.92 -3.17
CA ARG A 180 -16.20 -7.61 -2.56
C ARG A 180 -15.65 -7.52 -1.14
N CYS A 181 -15.78 -8.59 -0.35
CA CYS A 181 -15.21 -8.66 1.00
C CYS A 181 -13.68 -8.70 1.00
N PHE A 182 -13.06 -9.22 -0.06
CA PHE A 182 -11.62 -9.26 -0.21
C PHE A 182 -11.02 -7.92 -0.67
N SER A 183 -11.68 -7.18 -1.56
CA SER A 183 -11.13 -6.00 -2.25
C SER A 183 -11.91 -4.72 -1.98
N TRP A 184 -13.19 -4.69 -2.34
CA TRP A 184 -13.97 -3.47 -2.41
C TRP A 184 -14.31 -2.88 -1.04
N TYR A 185 -14.88 -3.70 -0.16
CA TYR A 185 -15.26 -3.22 1.18
C TYR A 185 -14.06 -2.84 2.06
N PRO A 186 -12.95 -3.61 2.07
CA PRO A 186 -11.73 -3.16 2.75
C PRO A 186 -11.26 -1.78 2.30
N TRP A 187 -11.24 -1.53 0.98
CA TRP A 187 -10.89 -0.22 0.43
C TRP A 187 -11.80 0.90 0.93
N LEU A 188 -13.13 0.71 0.85
CA LEU A 188 -14.09 1.70 1.34
C LEU A 188 -13.96 1.98 2.85
N ILE A 189 -13.64 0.97 3.67
CA ILE A 189 -13.43 1.12 5.11
C ILE A 189 -12.06 1.79 5.37
N ALA A 190 -11.04 1.46 4.61
CA ALA A 190 -9.70 2.00 4.80
C ALA A 190 -9.63 3.51 4.51
N ILE A 191 -10.39 4.04 3.55
CA ILE A 191 -10.41 5.47 3.22
C ILE A 191 -10.63 6.35 4.44
N PRO A 192 -11.74 6.27 5.18
CA PRO A 192 -11.96 7.12 6.35
C PRO A 192 -10.99 6.83 7.50
N VAL A 193 -10.55 5.59 7.67
CA VAL A 193 -9.57 5.23 8.70
C VAL A 193 -8.21 5.87 8.40
N GLN A 194 -7.71 5.75 7.18
CA GLN A 194 -6.43 6.34 6.79
C GLN A 194 -6.48 7.87 6.78
N ALA A 195 -7.57 8.48 6.30
CA ALA A 195 -7.76 9.92 6.36
C ALA A 195 -7.78 10.41 7.82
N GLY A 196 -8.50 9.73 8.70
CA GLY A 196 -8.54 10.06 10.13
C GLY A 196 -7.17 9.93 10.81
N LEU A 197 -6.43 8.86 10.50
CA LEU A 197 -5.07 8.68 11.02
C LEU A 197 -4.10 9.75 10.48
N ALA A 198 -4.18 10.10 9.19
CA ALA A 198 -3.35 11.15 8.61
C ALA A 198 -3.62 12.50 9.30
N LEU A 199 -4.89 12.91 9.46
CA LEU A 199 -5.27 14.12 10.18
C LEU A 199 -4.77 14.12 11.61
N LEU A 200 -4.89 12.99 12.31
CA LEU A 200 -4.41 12.84 13.68
C LEU A 200 -2.89 12.98 13.75
N MET A 201 -2.15 12.31 12.85
CA MET A 201 -0.69 12.40 12.82
C MET A 201 -0.22 13.81 12.46
N ILE A 202 -0.86 14.50 11.51
CA ILE A 202 -0.57 15.90 11.17
C ILE A 202 -0.79 16.80 12.41
N SER A 203 -1.85 16.57 13.18
CA SER A 203 -2.18 17.40 14.35
C SER A 203 -1.18 17.28 15.51
N VAL A 204 -0.47 16.14 15.61
CA VAL A 204 0.52 15.88 16.68
C VAL A 204 1.98 15.99 16.21
N SER A 205 2.20 16.05 14.92
CA SER A 205 3.55 16.13 14.33
C SER A 205 4.18 17.51 14.57
N ARG A 206 5.51 17.51 14.80
CA ARG A 206 6.32 18.72 14.81
C ARG A 206 6.76 19.16 13.42
N MET A 207 6.55 18.33 12.42
CA MET A 207 6.83 18.71 11.02
C MET A 207 5.85 19.82 10.59
N GLN A 208 6.40 20.94 10.11
CA GLN A 208 5.60 22.06 9.63
C GLN A 208 5.20 21.79 8.19
N LEU A 209 3.92 21.49 7.96
CA LEU A 209 3.36 21.27 6.64
C LEU A 209 2.49 22.46 6.21
N THR A 210 2.65 22.89 4.99
CA THR A 210 1.72 23.81 4.33
C THR A 210 0.36 23.12 4.11
N PRO A 211 -0.75 23.88 3.93
CA PRO A 211 -2.05 23.28 3.62
C PRO A 211 -2.05 22.37 2.38
N ALA A 212 -1.23 22.70 1.39
CA ALA A 212 -1.08 21.87 0.19
C ALA A 212 -0.42 20.52 0.51
N GLU A 213 0.67 20.52 1.29
CA GLU A 213 1.36 19.31 1.73
C GLU A 213 0.46 18.43 2.64
N GLN A 214 -0.31 19.05 3.55
CA GLN A 214 -1.30 18.32 4.36
C GLN A 214 -2.32 17.59 3.48
N THR A 215 -2.81 18.27 2.44
CA THR A 215 -3.73 17.66 1.48
C THR A 215 -3.08 16.47 0.76
N VAL A 216 -1.82 16.61 0.34
CA VAL A 216 -1.07 15.52 -0.30
C VAL A 216 -0.92 14.32 0.63
N VAL A 217 -0.54 14.53 1.89
CA VAL A 217 -0.40 13.46 2.89
C VAL A 217 -1.72 12.69 3.08
N ILE A 218 -2.85 13.41 3.21
CA ILE A 218 -4.16 12.78 3.36
C ILE A 218 -4.54 12.00 2.11
N MET A 219 -4.36 12.59 0.92
CA MET A 219 -4.72 11.97 -0.35
C MET A 219 -3.83 10.78 -0.70
N ALA A 220 -2.53 10.84 -0.38
CA ALA A 220 -1.59 9.75 -0.62
C ALA A 220 -2.00 8.48 0.13
N GLY A 221 -2.33 8.58 1.41
CA GLY A 221 -2.80 7.43 2.20
C GLY A 221 -4.07 6.77 1.62
N MET A 222 -4.98 7.55 1.02
CA MET A 222 -6.20 7.03 0.40
C MET A 222 -5.94 6.43 -0.99
N ALA A 223 -5.00 7.00 -1.76
CA ALA A 223 -4.73 6.62 -3.15
C ALA A 223 -4.00 5.28 -3.29
N GLN A 224 -3.17 4.91 -2.32
CA GLN A 224 -2.37 3.68 -2.34
C GLN A 224 -3.17 2.40 -2.61
N THR A 225 -4.46 2.40 -2.34
CA THR A 225 -5.31 1.21 -2.41
C THR A 225 -6.31 1.25 -3.55
N VAL A 226 -6.23 2.22 -4.45
CA VAL A 226 -7.18 2.38 -5.56
C VAL A 226 -7.18 1.17 -6.54
N PHE A 227 -6.11 0.38 -6.58
CA PHE A 227 -6.03 -0.84 -7.38
C PHE A 227 -7.11 -1.87 -7.01
N ALA A 228 -7.56 -1.89 -5.76
CA ALA A 228 -8.56 -2.86 -5.30
C ALA A 228 -9.89 -2.75 -6.10
N PRO A 229 -10.52 -1.57 -6.25
CA PRO A 229 -11.66 -1.42 -7.15
C PRO A 229 -11.28 -1.52 -8.63
N MET A 230 -10.10 -1.08 -9.06
CA MET A 230 -9.65 -1.20 -10.44
C MET A 230 -9.49 -2.64 -10.91
N SER A 231 -9.34 -3.59 -10.00
CA SER A 231 -9.17 -5.02 -10.32
C SER A 231 -10.45 -5.69 -10.84
N ILE A 232 -11.62 -5.15 -10.54
CA ILE A 232 -12.92 -5.78 -10.83
C ILE A 232 -13.09 -6.20 -12.30
N PRO A 233 -12.75 -5.37 -13.30
CA PRO A 233 -12.85 -5.77 -14.71
C PRO A 233 -12.01 -7.00 -15.07
N PHE A 234 -10.88 -7.19 -14.39
CA PHE A 234 -9.93 -8.25 -14.66
C PHE A 234 -10.29 -9.59 -13.99
N THR A 235 -11.17 -9.60 -12.99
CA THR A 235 -11.55 -10.83 -12.27
C THR A 235 -12.21 -11.87 -13.19
N ARG A 236 -12.91 -11.44 -14.23
CA ARG A 236 -13.54 -12.35 -15.21
C ARG A 236 -12.55 -13.11 -16.09
N GLN A 237 -11.33 -12.60 -16.23
CA GLN A 237 -10.27 -13.17 -17.07
C GLN A 237 -9.30 -14.04 -16.28
N SER A 238 -9.37 -14.00 -14.94
CA SER A 238 -8.48 -14.75 -14.05
C SER A 238 -9.00 -16.18 -13.88
N LYS A 239 -8.07 -17.15 -13.81
CA LYS A 239 -8.40 -18.56 -13.60
C LYS A 239 -8.82 -18.80 -12.15
N GLU A 240 -9.73 -19.76 -11.97
CA GLU A 240 -10.22 -20.17 -10.66
C GLU A 240 -9.16 -20.77 -9.73
N LEU A 241 -9.56 -20.92 -8.52
CA LEU A 241 -8.96 -21.36 -7.29
C LEU A 241 -8.01 -22.55 -7.41
N GLU A 242 -6.85 -22.38 -6.77
CA GLU A 242 -6.02 -23.50 -6.36
C GLU A 242 -6.17 -23.79 -4.85
N GLU A 243 -6.40 -22.74 -4.01
CA GLU A 243 -6.49 -22.92 -2.55
C GLU A 243 -7.38 -21.84 -1.90
N PRO A 244 -8.45 -22.22 -1.19
CA PRO A 244 -9.29 -21.25 -0.49
C PRO A 244 -8.60 -20.69 0.75
N LEU A 245 -8.86 -19.40 1.04
CA LEU A 245 -8.43 -18.78 2.29
C LEU A 245 -8.99 -19.49 3.51
N GLN A 246 -8.12 -19.80 4.47
CA GLN A 246 -8.42 -20.42 5.76
C GLN A 246 -8.07 -19.45 6.91
N VAL A 247 -8.64 -18.25 6.85
CA VAL A 247 -8.39 -17.22 7.87
C VAL A 247 -9.29 -17.39 9.09
N ARG A 248 -8.77 -17.05 10.26
CA ARG A 248 -9.54 -16.99 11.51
C ARG A 248 -10.61 -15.89 11.43
N PRO A 249 -11.68 -15.95 12.23
CA PRO A 249 -12.70 -14.91 12.27
C PRO A 249 -12.13 -13.50 12.54
N VAL A 250 -11.14 -13.38 13.41
CA VAL A 250 -10.42 -12.15 13.71
C VAL A 250 -8.92 -12.42 13.73
N PRO A 251 -8.09 -11.66 12.98
CA PRO A 251 -6.64 -11.81 12.95
C PRO A 251 -5.99 -11.01 14.10
N TRP A 252 -6.06 -11.47 15.33
CA TRP A 252 -5.56 -10.74 16.51
C TRP A 252 -4.10 -10.32 16.40
N VAL A 253 -3.25 -11.14 15.78
CA VAL A 253 -1.84 -10.78 15.53
C VAL A 253 -1.75 -9.59 14.58
N GLY A 254 -2.57 -9.55 13.53
CA GLY A 254 -2.64 -8.42 12.61
C GLY A 254 -3.17 -7.15 13.28
N VAL A 255 -4.21 -7.28 14.13
CA VAL A 255 -4.74 -6.15 14.91
C VAL A 255 -3.67 -5.60 15.85
N ALA A 256 -2.99 -6.46 16.60
CA ALA A 256 -1.89 -6.05 17.47
C ALA A 256 -0.75 -5.38 16.69
N GLY A 257 -0.38 -5.92 15.52
CA GLY A 257 0.61 -5.32 14.63
C GLY A 257 0.19 -3.93 14.15
N PHE A 258 -1.07 -3.75 13.74
CA PHE A 258 -1.58 -2.45 13.31
C PHE A 258 -1.58 -1.43 14.46
N VAL A 259 -2.04 -1.82 15.65
CA VAL A 259 -1.99 -0.97 16.84
C VAL A 259 -0.55 -0.58 17.18
N ALA A 260 0.39 -1.52 17.12
CA ALA A 260 1.81 -1.24 17.33
C ALA A 260 2.37 -0.24 16.32
N MET A 261 1.97 -0.34 15.04
CA MET A 261 2.35 0.63 14.01
C MET A 261 1.77 2.03 14.28
N VAL A 262 0.51 2.12 14.72
CA VAL A 262 -0.09 3.41 15.11
C VAL A 262 0.65 4.02 16.29
N VAL A 263 0.96 3.24 17.34
CA VAL A 263 1.73 3.70 18.51
C VAL A 263 3.13 4.14 18.10
N PHE A 264 3.79 3.39 17.22
CA PHE A 264 5.10 3.75 16.68
C PHE A 264 5.05 5.09 15.92
N ASN A 265 4.05 5.29 15.05
CA ASN A 265 3.87 6.56 14.34
C ASN A 265 3.65 7.74 15.30
N PHE A 266 2.93 7.55 16.39
CA PHE A 266 2.83 8.56 17.46
C PHE A 266 4.19 8.85 18.11
N ALA A 267 4.96 7.82 18.40
CA ALA A 267 6.29 7.98 19.02
C ALA A 267 7.26 8.77 18.14
N ILE A 268 7.20 8.58 16.81
CA ILE A 268 8.07 9.30 15.86
C ILE A 268 7.49 10.65 15.39
N SER A 269 6.31 11.06 15.84
CA SER A 269 5.70 12.34 15.44
C SER A 269 6.54 13.56 15.83
N GLY A 270 7.41 13.43 16.83
CA GLY A 270 8.38 14.43 17.25
C GLY A 270 9.64 14.52 16.39
N GLY A 271 9.85 13.58 15.48
CA GLY A 271 11.04 13.43 14.65
C GLY A 271 12.14 12.62 15.34
N ILE A 272 12.67 11.60 14.66
CA ILE A 272 13.85 10.82 15.10
C ILE A 272 15.01 11.15 14.17
N GLY A 273 16.12 11.67 14.72
CA GLY A 273 17.31 12.06 13.96
C GLY A 273 18.25 10.88 13.68
N LEU A 274 18.91 10.92 12.51
CA LEU A 274 19.99 10.05 12.07
C LEU A 274 21.04 10.89 11.33
N GLY A 275 22.32 10.65 11.61
CA GLY A 275 23.45 11.38 11.02
C GLY A 275 24.07 12.42 11.92
#